data_f71f0d0b6d0945d7b6bf7a2906e5ac7e
#
_entry.id   f71f0d0b6d0945d7b6bf7a2906e5ac7e
#
_cell.length_a   1.000
_cell.length_b   1.000
_cell.length_c   1.000
_cell.angle_alpha   90.00
_cell.angle_beta   90.00
_cell.angle_gamma   90.00
#
_symmetry.space_group_name_H-M   'P 1'
#
loop_
_entity.id
_entity.type
_entity.pdbx_description
1 polymer ?
#
loop_
_entity_poly.entity_id
_entity_poly.type
_entity_poly.pdbx_seq_one_letter_code
_entity_poly.pdbx_strand_id
1 'polypeptide(L)'
;GFIWIWWGKSPPDDLEPPPFFDDIDDEYTYGQVLDPWNAHYSRVIENQLDVVHLPVVHHNTIGRGCRTLVDGPGVEWVNDHQFNLYVYNRVDDGSTPRAPDQVPVPDTTKEFKVEFIFPNLWENHFGDQMNLVVAFVPVDDDHTILYLRMYQKIVTVPVLRQLYNWITTPFNLIITRQDRRVVVTQRPKASALRSGEKLIQGDYPILEYRKRRQALIEQARQ
;
A
#
# COMPACT_ATOMS: atom_id res chain seq x y z
N GLY A 1 -0.30 14.94 11.80
CA GLY A 1 0.38 13.64 11.78
C GLY A 1 -0.50 12.51 12.30
N PHE A 2 0.01 11.30 12.28
CA PHE A 2 -0.58 10.18 13.00
C PHE A 2 -0.16 10.24 14.47
N ILE A 3 -1.01 9.70 15.36
CA ILE A 3 -0.64 9.47 16.75
C ILE A 3 -0.13 8.03 16.83
N TRP A 4 1.11 7.86 17.27
CA TRP A 4 1.75 6.58 17.43
C TRP A 4 1.76 6.16 18.90
N ILE A 5 1.55 4.87 19.14
CA ILE A 5 1.67 4.28 20.47
C ILE A 5 2.70 3.17 20.37
N TRP A 6 3.76 3.30 21.17
CA TRP A 6 4.70 2.22 21.34
C TRP A 6 4.18 1.23 22.39
N TRP A 7 4.35 -0.04 22.11
CA TRP A 7 4.01 -1.11 23.03
C TRP A 7 5.12 -2.17 23.02
N GLY A 8 5.84 -2.37 24.14
CA GLY A 8 6.92 -3.36 24.26
C GLY A 8 7.65 -3.27 25.59
N LYS A 9 8.75 -4.02 25.70
CA LYS A 9 9.57 -4.13 26.92
C LYS A 9 10.78 -3.21 26.92
N SER A 10 11.16 -2.64 25.77
CA SER A 10 12.32 -1.76 25.69
C SER A 10 12.07 -0.44 26.39
N PRO A 11 13.09 0.19 27.00
CA PRO A 11 12.96 1.54 27.52
C PRO A 11 12.59 2.55 26.44
N PRO A 12 11.76 3.57 26.75
CA PRO A 12 11.42 4.62 25.80
C PRO A 12 12.62 5.38 25.21
N ASP A 13 13.69 5.50 25.98
CA ASP A 13 14.90 6.23 25.57
C ASP A 13 15.69 5.55 24.44
N ASP A 14 15.44 4.26 24.21
CA ASP A 14 16.07 3.46 23.15
C ASP A 14 15.21 3.37 21.89
N LEU A 15 14.07 4.05 21.84
CA LEU A 15 13.14 3.98 20.71
C LEU A 15 13.50 5.00 19.63
N GLU A 16 13.65 4.51 18.42
CA GLU A 16 13.71 5.38 17.24
C GLU A 16 12.35 6.04 17.00
N PRO A 17 12.33 7.25 16.39
CA PRO A 17 11.09 7.88 15.96
C PRO A 17 10.31 6.94 15.04
N PRO A 18 8.96 6.96 15.10
CA PRO A 18 8.16 6.19 14.16
C PRO A 18 8.51 6.57 12.72
N PRO A 19 8.72 5.59 11.83
CA PRO A 19 9.05 5.89 10.45
C PRO A 19 7.88 6.58 9.75
N PHE A 20 8.20 7.47 8.81
CA PHE A 20 7.24 8.09 7.91
C PHE A 20 7.90 8.37 6.56
N PHE A 21 7.16 8.83 5.58
CA PHE A 21 7.65 9.13 4.24
C PHE A 21 8.32 10.50 4.20
N ASP A 22 9.56 10.54 3.74
CA ASP A 22 10.42 11.74 3.78
C ASP A 22 10.02 12.81 2.74
N ASP A 23 9.29 12.43 1.72
CA ASP A 23 8.85 13.31 0.64
C ASP A 23 7.57 14.10 0.96
N ILE A 24 6.90 13.78 2.07
CA ILE A 24 5.74 14.51 2.57
C ILE A 24 6.19 15.60 3.53
N ASP A 25 6.31 16.81 3.01
CA ASP A 25 6.71 18.02 3.73
C ASP A 25 5.51 18.88 4.21
N ASP A 26 5.81 20.03 4.80
CA ASP A 26 4.84 21.00 5.33
C ASP A 26 4.00 21.71 4.24
N GLU A 27 4.38 21.61 2.97
CA GLU A 27 3.62 22.17 1.84
C GLU A 27 2.37 21.35 1.55
N TYR A 28 2.40 20.04 1.89
CA TYR A 28 1.28 19.16 1.68
C TYR A 28 0.12 19.41 2.65
N THR A 29 -1.06 19.23 2.15
CA THR A 29 -2.29 19.15 2.94
C THR A 29 -3.01 17.87 2.58
N TYR A 30 -3.86 17.40 3.49
CA TYR A 30 -4.54 16.13 3.24
C TYR A 30 -6.03 16.16 3.59
N GLY A 31 -6.80 15.36 2.86
CA GLY A 31 -8.09 14.86 3.29
C GLY A 31 -7.93 13.45 3.86
N GLN A 32 -8.62 13.15 4.97
CA GLN A 32 -8.55 11.84 5.61
C GLN A 32 -9.91 11.16 5.63
N VAL A 33 -9.89 9.84 5.45
CA VAL A 33 -11.04 8.98 5.69
C VAL A 33 -10.60 7.73 6.46
N LEU A 34 -11.51 7.24 7.31
CA LEU A 34 -11.36 5.98 8.03
C LEU A 34 -12.28 4.95 7.38
N ASP A 35 -11.72 3.81 6.99
CA ASP A 35 -12.50 2.71 6.40
C ASP A 35 -12.28 1.42 7.22
N PRO A 36 -13.26 1.00 8.03
CA PRO A 36 -13.17 -0.25 8.77
C PRO A 36 -13.46 -1.46 7.88
N TRP A 37 -12.58 -2.47 7.94
CA TRP A 37 -12.69 -3.72 7.20
C TRP A 37 -12.78 -4.91 8.16
N ASN A 38 -13.70 -5.85 7.86
CA ASN A 38 -13.80 -7.13 8.56
C ASN A 38 -12.80 -8.12 7.96
N ALA A 39 -11.52 -7.82 8.11
CA ALA A 39 -10.41 -8.59 7.57
C ALA A 39 -9.17 -8.44 8.47
N HIS A 40 -8.38 -9.51 8.56
CA HIS A 40 -7.08 -9.48 9.22
C HIS A 40 -6.12 -8.55 8.47
N TYR A 41 -5.36 -7.73 9.21
CA TYR A 41 -4.49 -6.68 8.65
C TYR A 41 -3.53 -7.17 7.57
N SER A 42 -3.03 -8.41 7.69
CA SER A 42 -2.10 -8.93 6.69
C SER A 42 -2.75 -9.09 5.31
N ARG A 43 -4.03 -9.45 5.24
CA ARG A 43 -4.76 -9.52 3.96
C ARG A 43 -5.04 -8.15 3.38
N VAL A 44 -5.30 -7.18 4.24
CA VAL A 44 -5.52 -5.79 3.82
C VAL A 44 -4.24 -5.20 3.25
N ILE A 45 -3.08 -5.45 3.88
CA ILE A 45 -1.77 -5.04 3.35
C ILE A 45 -1.48 -5.75 2.03
N GLU A 46 -1.66 -7.07 1.95
CA GLU A 46 -1.42 -7.84 0.73
C GLU A 46 -2.23 -7.34 -0.46
N ASN A 47 -3.46 -6.90 -0.25
CA ASN A 47 -4.26 -6.29 -1.31
C ASN A 47 -3.62 -5.02 -1.87
N GLN A 48 -3.01 -4.19 -1.03
CA GLN A 48 -2.33 -2.98 -1.50
C GLN A 48 -0.96 -3.26 -2.15
N LEU A 49 -0.38 -4.42 -1.88
CA LEU A 49 0.86 -4.89 -2.52
C LEU A 49 0.59 -5.72 -3.79
N ASP A 50 -0.63 -6.17 -3.99
CA ASP A 50 -1.08 -6.81 -5.22
C ASP A 50 -1.41 -5.76 -6.27
N VAL A 51 -0.57 -5.63 -7.27
CA VAL A 51 -0.81 -4.68 -8.37
C VAL A 51 -1.57 -5.31 -9.55
N VAL A 52 -1.62 -6.64 -9.60
CA VAL A 52 -2.26 -7.38 -10.70
C VAL A 52 -3.78 -7.37 -10.59
N HIS A 53 -4.34 -7.17 -9.41
CA HIS A 53 -5.78 -7.08 -9.23
C HIS A 53 -6.41 -5.81 -9.85
N LEU A 54 -5.62 -4.74 -10.04
CA LEU A 54 -6.13 -3.44 -10.49
C LEU A 54 -7.00 -3.53 -11.77
N PRO A 55 -6.55 -4.15 -12.86
CA PRO A 55 -7.35 -4.24 -14.08
C PRO A 55 -8.67 -5.00 -13.89
N VAL A 56 -8.72 -5.94 -12.98
CA VAL A 56 -9.84 -6.85 -12.77
C VAL A 56 -10.82 -6.31 -11.74
N VAL A 57 -10.34 -6.02 -10.52
CA VAL A 57 -11.17 -5.56 -9.39
C VAL A 57 -11.70 -4.15 -9.66
N HIS A 58 -10.87 -3.30 -10.23
CA HIS A 58 -11.18 -1.90 -10.53
C HIS A 58 -11.53 -1.63 -11.99
N HIS A 59 -11.98 -2.64 -12.73
CA HIS A 59 -12.21 -2.55 -14.18
C HIS A 59 -13.07 -1.36 -14.63
N ASN A 60 -14.03 -0.96 -13.80
CA ASN A 60 -14.95 0.14 -14.08
C ASN A 60 -14.54 1.48 -13.44
N THR A 61 -13.38 1.55 -12.81
CA THR A 61 -12.81 2.77 -12.20
C THR A 61 -11.41 3.02 -12.74
N ILE A 62 -10.37 2.65 -11.97
CA ILE A 62 -8.96 2.89 -12.31
C ILE A 62 -8.33 1.78 -13.16
N GLY A 63 -8.99 0.62 -13.31
CA GLY A 63 -8.48 -0.59 -13.98
C GLY A 63 -8.57 -0.59 -15.50
N ARG A 64 -8.97 0.51 -16.14
CA ARG A 64 -9.00 0.69 -17.60
C ARG A 64 -9.75 -0.40 -18.39
N GLY A 65 -10.82 -0.98 -17.80
CA GLY A 65 -11.67 -1.96 -18.47
C GLY A 65 -11.03 -3.32 -18.71
N CYS A 66 -10.14 -3.78 -17.85
CA CYS A 66 -9.40 -5.05 -17.96
C CYS A 66 -8.46 -5.15 -19.17
N ARG A 67 -8.08 -4.04 -19.78
CA ARG A 67 -7.19 -4.00 -20.98
C ARG A 67 -5.75 -3.66 -20.62
N THR A 68 -5.35 -3.92 -19.41
CA THR A 68 -4.01 -3.60 -18.91
C THR A 68 -3.27 -4.89 -18.60
N LEU A 69 -2.10 -5.04 -19.18
CA LEU A 69 -1.11 -6.04 -18.82
C LEU A 69 -0.15 -5.39 -17.82
N VAL A 70 0.10 -6.08 -16.71
CA VAL A 70 0.99 -5.62 -15.65
C VAL A 70 2.31 -6.40 -15.76
N ASP A 71 3.39 -5.71 -16.09
CA ASP A 71 4.74 -6.26 -16.08
C ASP A 71 5.36 -6.12 -14.69
N GLY A 72 6.14 -7.05 -14.26
CA GLY A 72 6.77 -7.11 -12.95
C GLY A 72 5.85 -7.76 -11.90
N PRO A 73 5.62 -7.08 -10.75
CA PRO A 73 6.26 -5.85 -10.28
C PRO A 73 7.72 -6.04 -9.86
N GLY A 74 8.55 -5.02 -10.07
CA GLY A 74 9.89 -4.98 -9.49
C GLY A 74 9.84 -4.58 -8.02
N VAL A 75 10.71 -5.17 -7.20
CA VAL A 75 10.84 -4.85 -5.76
C VAL A 75 12.27 -4.45 -5.47
N GLU A 76 12.43 -3.35 -4.75
CA GLU A 76 13.71 -2.85 -4.27
C GLU A 76 13.64 -2.60 -2.77
N TRP A 77 14.50 -3.26 -1.99
CA TRP A 77 14.66 -2.99 -0.58
C TRP A 77 15.52 -1.74 -0.36
N VAL A 78 14.95 -0.73 0.28
CA VAL A 78 15.67 0.49 0.68
C VAL A 78 16.48 0.26 1.94
N ASN A 79 15.88 -0.43 2.90
CA ASN A 79 16.49 -0.84 4.16
C ASN A 79 15.72 -2.03 4.75
N ASP A 80 16.08 -2.45 5.97
CA ASP A 80 15.45 -3.58 6.63
C ASP A 80 13.95 -3.43 6.93
N HIS A 81 13.41 -2.22 6.84
CA HIS A 81 12.01 -1.90 7.19
C HIS A 81 11.20 -1.31 6.04
N GLN A 82 11.83 -1.05 4.88
CA GLN A 82 11.19 -0.40 3.76
C GLN A 82 11.58 -1.04 2.44
N PHE A 83 10.58 -1.27 1.60
CA PHE A 83 10.80 -1.60 0.19
C PHE A 83 9.89 -0.78 -0.71
N ASN A 84 10.37 -0.57 -1.93
CA ASN A 84 9.63 0.04 -3.02
C ASN A 84 9.20 -1.04 -4.00
N LEU A 85 8.03 -0.85 -4.62
CA LEU A 85 7.63 -1.65 -5.75
C LEU A 85 7.32 -0.76 -6.96
N TYR A 86 7.72 -1.24 -8.13
CA TYR A 86 7.60 -0.54 -9.39
C TYR A 86 6.68 -1.31 -10.32
N VAL A 87 5.66 -0.63 -10.84
CA VAL A 87 4.61 -1.24 -11.64
C VAL A 87 4.63 -0.67 -13.04
N TYR A 88 4.76 -1.54 -14.05
CA TYR A 88 4.74 -1.17 -15.44
C TYR A 88 3.48 -1.67 -16.11
N ASN A 89 2.60 -0.72 -16.43
CA ASN A 89 1.31 -1.00 -17.05
C ASN A 89 1.39 -0.72 -18.55
N ARG A 90 0.98 -1.68 -19.38
CA ARG A 90 0.84 -1.52 -20.82
C ARG A 90 -0.49 -2.07 -21.31
N VAL A 91 -0.86 -1.71 -22.53
CA VAL A 91 -2.06 -2.28 -23.16
C VAL A 91 -1.86 -3.80 -23.30
N ASP A 92 -2.87 -4.57 -22.93
CA ASP A 92 -2.87 -6.01 -23.12
C ASP A 92 -2.96 -6.33 -24.61
N ASP A 93 -1.88 -6.87 -25.15
CA ASP A 93 -1.70 -7.32 -26.54
C ASP A 93 -1.69 -8.85 -26.68
N GLY A 94 -2.01 -9.56 -25.58
CA GLY A 94 -1.98 -11.01 -25.48
C GLY A 94 -0.58 -11.60 -25.28
N SER A 95 0.45 -10.77 -25.10
CA SER A 95 1.79 -11.24 -24.79
C SER A 95 1.92 -11.65 -23.32
N THR A 96 3.00 -12.37 -22.99
CA THR A 96 3.32 -12.72 -21.60
C THR A 96 3.84 -11.52 -20.84
N PRO A 97 3.39 -11.28 -19.59
CA PRO A 97 3.98 -10.27 -18.72
C PRO A 97 5.48 -10.51 -18.48
N ARG A 98 6.26 -9.44 -18.42
CA ARG A 98 7.67 -9.52 -18.03
C ARG A 98 7.80 -9.91 -16.56
N ALA A 99 8.80 -10.74 -16.26
CA ALA A 99 9.07 -11.15 -14.89
C ALA A 99 9.63 -9.99 -14.01
N PRO A 100 9.55 -10.07 -12.67
CA PRO A 100 10.06 -9.04 -11.78
C PRO A 100 11.54 -8.68 -11.99
N ASP A 101 12.37 -9.66 -12.34
CA ASP A 101 13.80 -9.48 -12.64
C ASP A 101 14.07 -8.91 -14.04
N GLN A 102 13.05 -8.80 -14.88
CA GLN A 102 13.11 -8.24 -16.24
C GLN A 102 12.61 -6.80 -16.34
N VAL A 103 12.09 -6.25 -15.25
CA VAL A 103 11.65 -4.85 -15.20
C VAL A 103 12.74 -3.99 -14.55
N PRO A 104 13.05 -2.81 -15.12
CA PRO A 104 14.06 -1.94 -14.55
C PRO A 104 13.58 -1.33 -13.22
N VAL A 105 14.52 -1.04 -12.34
CA VAL A 105 14.30 -0.07 -11.25
C VAL A 105 14.43 1.32 -11.88
N PRO A 106 13.44 2.22 -11.72
CA PRO A 106 13.51 3.55 -12.33
C PRO A 106 14.63 4.39 -11.73
N ASP A 107 15.34 5.13 -12.57
CA ASP A 107 16.40 6.07 -12.13
C ASP A 107 15.83 7.36 -11.49
N THR A 108 14.51 7.59 -11.60
CA THR A 108 13.88 8.83 -11.16
C THR A 108 12.62 8.56 -10.32
N THR A 109 12.37 9.47 -9.36
CA THR A 109 11.15 9.48 -8.52
C THR A 109 9.87 9.83 -9.28
N LYS A 110 9.94 10.12 -10.58
CA LYS A 110 8.80 10.56 -11.40
C LYS A 110 7.92 9.42 -11.93
N GLU A 111 8.39 8.18 -11.85
CA GLU A 111 7.62 7.02 -12.29
C GLU A 111 6.70 6.53 -11.18
N PHE A 112 5.66 5.77 -11.55
CA PHE A 112 4.71 5.20 -10.60
C PHE A 112 5.44 4.28 -9.63
N LYS A 113 5.57 4.72 -8.40
CA LYS A 113 6.24 4.03 -7.30
C LYS A 113 5.26 3.83 -6.17
N VAL A 114 5.30 2.67 -5.57
CA VAL A 114 4.61 2.37 -4.32
C VAL A 114 5.65 2.04 -3.27
N GLU A 115 5.51 2.61 -2.09
CA GLU A 115 6.39 2.36 -0.96
C GLU A 115 5.66 1.63 0.16
N PHE A 116 6.34 0.70 0.80
CA PHE A 116 5.83 0.05 2.00
C PHE A 116 6.85 0.13 3.13
N ILE A 117 6.43 0.69 4.26
CA ILE A 117 7.23 0.77 5.48
C ILE A 117 6.60 -0.13 6.55
N PHE A 118 7.38 -1.08 7.04
CA PHE A 118 6.97 -1.93 8.15
C PHE A 118 6.78 -1.12 9.44
N PRO A 119 5.77 -1.45 10.26
CA PRO A 119 4.92 -2.65 10.10
C PRO A 119 3.69 -2.44 9.21
N ASN A 120 3.26 -1.21 8.90
CA ASN A 120 1.90 -0.98 8.44
C ASN A 120 1.64 0.34 7.72
N LEU A 121 2.65 0.93 7.09
CA LEU A 121 2.49 2.12 6.26
C LEU A 121 2.70 1.81 4.78
N TRP A 122 1.87 2.39 3.95
CA TRP A 122 1.92 2.26 2.51
C TRP A 122 1.69 3.63 1.85
N GLU A 123 2.43 3.90 0.80
CA GLU A 123 2.31 5.12 0.02
C GLU A 123 2.28 4.82 -1.46
N ASN A 124 1.43 5.54 -2.18
CA ASN A 124 1.36 5.54 -3.63
C ASN A 124 1.52 6.97 -4.16
N HIS A 125 2.47 7.16 -5.05
CA HIS A 125 2.78 8.43 -5.66
C HIS A 125 1.95 8.66 -6.92
N PHE A 126 1.31 9.82 -7.02
CA PHE A 126 0.58 10.29 -8.21
C PHE A 126 1.26 11.54 -8.78
N GLY A 127 2.45 11.34 -9.35
CA GLY A 127 3.34 12.43 -9.77
C GLY A 127 3.95 13.17 -8.57
N ASP A 128 4.39 14.40 -8.79
CA ASP A 128 5.19 15.17 -7.83
C ASP A 128 4.34 15.95 -6.79
N GLN A 129 3.01 15.88 -6.87
CA GLN A 129 2.12 16.78 -6.11
C GLN A 129 1.01 16.08 -5.34
N MET A 130 0.85 14.78 -5.50
CA MET A 130 -0.18 14.01 -4.81
C MET A 130 0.33 12.65 -4.36
N ASN A 131 0.06 12.32 -3.11
CA ASN A 131 0.41 11.03 -2.53
C ASN A 131 -0.78 10.47 -1.74
N LEU A 132 -1.04 9.19 -1.90
CA LEU A 132 -1.99 8.47 -1.06
C LEU A 132 -1.23 7.66 -0.01
N VAL A 133 -1.36 8.06 1.23
CA VAL A 133 -0.81 7.31 2.37
C VAL A 133 -1.90 6.50 3.04
N VAL A 134 -1.61 5.24 3.31
CA VAL A 134 -2.50 4.35 4.06
C VAL A 134 -1.76 3.79 5.27
N ALA A 135 -2.34 3.99 6.45
CA ALA A 135 -1.93 3.26 7.65
C ALA A 135 -2.95 2.15 7.94
N PHE A 136 -2.45 0.91 8.04
CA PHE A 136 -3.26 -0.27 8.34
C PHE A 136 -3.23 -0.52 9.84
N VAL A 137 -4.33 -0.21 10.53
CA VAL A 137 -4.41 -0.28 11.99
C VAL A 137 -5.20 -1.51 12.40
N PRO A 138 -4.54 -2.59 12.87
CA PRO A 138 -5.23 -3.76 13.36
C PRO A 138 -6.00 -3.41 14.64
N VAL A 139 -7.28 -3.79 14.70
CA VAL A 139 -8.12 -3.67 15.89
C VAL A 139 -8.09 -4.99 16.66
N ASP A 140 -8.21 -6.08 15.94
CA ASP A 140 -8.11 -7.46 16.42
C ASP A 140 -7.74 -8.41 15.24
N ASP A 141 -7.85 -9.71 15.46
CA ASP A 141 -7.51 -10.72 14.45
C ASP A 141 -8.44 -10.71 13.21
N ASP A 142 -9.62 -10.15 13.33
CA ASP A 142 -10.63 -10.14 12.26
C ASP A 142 -10.97 -8.73 11.74
N HIS A 143 -10.43 -7.67 12.35
CA HIS A 143 -10.79 -6.29 12.02
C HIS A 143 -9.57 -5.39 11.86
N THR A 144 -9.59 -4.58 10.82
CA THR A 144 -8.57 -3.57 10.51
C THR A 144 -9.23 -2.26 10.14
N ILE A 145 -8.71 -1.14 10.61
CA ILE A 145 -9.12 0.20 10.17
C ILE A 145 -8.04 0.76 9.25
N LEU A 146 -8.42 1.16 8.04
CA LEU A 146 -7.55 1.88 7.13
C LEU A 146 -7.69 3.37 7.39
N TYR A 147 -6.57 4.03 7.67
CA TYR A 147 -6.46 5.48 7.69
C TYR A 147 -5.93 5.90 6.33
N LEU A 148 -6.82 6.36 5.46
CA LEU A 148 -6.45 6.83 4.12
C LEU A 148 -6.29 8.34 4.15
N ARG A 149 -5.12 8.81 3.74
CA ARG A 149 -4.81 10.23 3.60
C ARG A 149 -4.37 10.52 2.18
N MET A 150 -5.17 11.32 1.48
CA MET A 150 -4.75 11.89 0.20
C MET A 150 -4.04 13.20 0.47
N TYR A 151 -2.73 13.18 0.38
CA TYR A 151 -1.87 14.37 0.46
C TYR A 151 -1.83 15.07 -0.89
N GLN A 152 -1.84 16.40 -0.88
CA GLN A 152 -1.74 17.19 -2.09
C GLN A 152 -1.13 18.57 -1.82
N LYS A 153 -0.38 19.10 -2.80
CA LYS A 153 0.14 20.47 -2.83
C LYS A 153 -0.24 21.24 -4.11
N ILE A 154 -1.27 20.74 -4.84
CA ILE A 154 -1.79 21.37 -6.06
C ILE A 154 -2.58 22.63 -5.73
N VAL A 155 -3.47 22.55 -4.73
CA VAL A 155 -4.32 23.64 -4.31
C VAL A 155 -3.77 24.25 -3.02
N THR A 156 -3.15 25.43 -3.13
CA THR A 156 -2.48 26.11 -2.02
C THR A 156 -3.36 27.11 -1.29
N VAL A 157 -4.40 27.65 -1.96
CA VAL A 157 -5.33 28.63 -1.36
C VAL A 157 -6.17 27.98 -0.27
N PRO A 158 -6.15 28.45 1.00
CA PRO A 158 -6.70 27.74 2.15
C PRO A 158 -8.15 27.27 2.00
N VAL A 159 -9.05 28.13 1.53
CA VAL A 159 -10.48 27.78 1.37
C VAL A 159 -10.69 26.77 0.23
N LEU A 160 -10.03 26.98 -0.90
CA LEU A 160 -10.14 26.08 -2.05
C LEU A 160 -9.49 24.72 -1.75
N ARG A 161 -8.41 24.72 -1.00
CA ARG A 161 -7.72 23.51 -0.53
C ARG A 161 -8.65 22.62 0.31
N GLN A 162 -9.38 23.23 1.25
CA GLN A 162 -10.32 22.49 2.09
C GLN A 162 -11.46 21.90 1.26
N LEU A 163 -11.99 22.67 0.32
CA LEU A 163 -13.03 22.21 -0.60
C LEU A 163 -12.54 21.06 -1.49
N TYR A 164 -11.32 21.18 -2.04
CA TYR A 164 -10.69 20.13 -2.84
C TYR A 164 -10.56 18.81 -2.04
N ASN A 165 -9.99 18.89 -0.85
CA ASN A 165 -9.84 17.72 0.03
C ASN A 165 -11.19 17.10 0.38
N TRP A 166 -12.21 17.90 0.63
CA TRP A 166 -13.56 17.41 0.92
C TRP A 166 -14.22 16.69 -0.27
N ILE A 167 -14.02 17.19 -1.48
CA ILE A 167 -14.56 16.58 -2.71
C ILE A 167 -13.84 15.29 -3.09
N THR A 168 -12.52 15.25 -2.95
CA THR A 168 -11.70 14.10 -3.39
C THR A 168 -11.74 12.92 -2.42
N THR A 169 -11.94 13.17 -1.14
CA THR A 169 -11.96 12.13 -0.09
C THR A 169 -12.99 11.01 -0.35
N PRO A 170 -14.27 11.27 -0.73
CA PRO A 170 -15.23 10.20 -1.01
C PRO A 170 -14.87 9.29 -2.19
N PHE A 171 -14.09 9.80 -3.15
CA PHE A 171 -13.68 8.99 -4.30
C PHE A 171 -12.77 7.82 -3.87
N ASN A 172 -11.90 8.05 -2.90
CA ASN A 172 -11.05 6.98 -2.35
C ASN A 172 -11.87 5.85 -1.72
N LEU A 173 -13.02 6.17 -1.08
CA LEU A 173 -13.91 5.15 -0.53
C LEU A 173 -14.57 4.26 -1.60
N ILE A 174 -14.77 4.77 -2.80
CA ILE A 174 -15.32 3.94 -3.90
C ILE A 174 -14.30 2.87 -4.27
N ILE A 175 -13.04 3.24 -4.40
CA ILE A 175 -11.95 2.32 -4.74
C ILE A 175 -11.78 1.28 -3.62
N THR A 176 -11.61 1.73 -2.38
CA THR A 176 -11.38 0.81 -1.24
C THR A 176 -12.56 -0.14 -0.98
N ARG A 177 -13.80 0.26 -1.30
CA ARG A 177 -14.96 -0.64 -1.23
C ARG A 177 -14.92 -1.77 -2.26
N GLN A 178 -14.32 -1.53 -3.42
CA GLN A 178 -14.11 -2.58 -4.43
C GLN A 178 -13.11 -3.62 -3.89
N ASP A 179 -12.01 -3.17 -3.29
CA ASP A 179 -11.01 -4.01 -2.65
C ASP A 179 -11.59 -4.79 -1.47
N ARG A 180 -12.24 -4.10 -0.55
CA ARG A 180 -12.84 -4.72 0.64
C ARG A 180 -13.75 -5.89 0.29
N ARG A 181 -14.55 -5.76 -0.77
CA ARG A 181 -15.46 -6.80 -1.26
C ARG A 181 -14.72 -8.11 -1.57
N VAL A 182 -13.50 -8.02 -2.08
CA VAL A 182 -12.67 -9.17 -2.42
C VAL A 182 -11.93 -9.69 -1.18
N VAL A 183 -11.29 -8.81 -0.43
CA VAL A 183 -10.43 -9.17 0.71
C VAL A 183 -11.19 -9.92 1.79
N VAL A 184 -12.42 -9.52 2.12
CA VAL A 184 -13.22 -10.18 3.15
C VAL A 184 -13.60 -11.64 2.81
N THR A 185 -13.47 -12.04 1.54
CA THR A 185 -13.75 -13.39 1.09
C THR A 185 -12.53 -14.31 1.08
N GLN A 186 -11.32 -13.77 1.25
CA GLN A 186 -10.08 -14.54 1.18
C GLN A 186 -9.98 -15.61 2.26
N ARG A 187 -9.35 -16.73 1.93
CA ARG A 187 -9.07 -17.85 2.84
C ARG A 187 -7.65 -18.37 2.61
N PRO A 188 -6.88 -18.65 3.66
CA PRO A 188 -7.17 -18.42 5.09
C PRO A 188 -7.34 -16.93 5.41
N LYS A 189 -8.05 -16.58 6.50
CA LYS A 189 -8.30 -15.19 6.91
C LYS A 189 -7.02 -14.39 7.17
N ALA A 190 -6.07 -14.97 7.91
CA ALA A 190 -4.76 -14.40 8.10
C ALA A 190 -3.75 -15.00 7.11
N SER A 191 -2.85 -14.19 6.59
CA SER A 191 -1.77 -14.68 5.75
C SER A 191 -0.60 -15.18 6.57
N ALA A 192 0.12 -16.17 6.03
CA ALA A 192 1.35 -16.69 6.57
C ALA A 192 2.35 -16.93 5.43
N LEU A 193 3.64 -17.08 5.78
CA LEU A 193 4.67 -17.36 4.77
C LEU A 193 4.36 -18.64 3.99
N ARG A 194 3.78 -19.64 4.67
CA ARG A 194 3.36 -20.92 4.08
C ARG A 194 1.87 -21.14 4.37
N SER A 195 1.02 -20.51 3.59
CA SER A 195 -0.44 -20.60 3.74
C SER A 195 -1.09 -21.66 2.84
N GLY A 196 -0.29 -22.38 2.02
CA GLY A 196 -0.81 -23.34 1.04
C GLY A 196 -1.38 -22.70 -0.23
N GLU A 197 -1.34 -21.37 -0.34
CA GLU A 197 -1.74 -20.63 -1.54
C GLU A 197 -0.70 -20.79 -2.65
N LYS A 198 -1.17 -20.79 -3.89
CA LYS A 198 -0.31 -20.75 -5.07
C LYS A 198 -0.10 -19.29 -5.47
N LEU A 199 1.09 -18.79 -5.22
CA LEU A 199 1.49 -17.46 -5.66
C LEU A 199 1.87 -17.48 -7.14
N ILE A 200 1.51 -16.42 -7.85
CA ILE A 200 1.93 -16.16 -9.22
C ILE A 200 3.04 -15.12 -9.25
N GLN A 201 3.59 -14.86 -10.43
CA GLN A 201 4.67 -13.88 -10.61
C GLN A 201 4.32 -12.49 -10.06
N GLY A 202 3.08 -12.04 -10.27
CA GLY A 202 2.59 -10.74 -9.78
C GLY A 202 2.52 -10.60 -8.26
N ASP A 203 2.54 -11.72 -7.51
CA ASP A 203 2.52 -11.75 -6.05
C ASP A 203 3.92 -11.58 -5.42
N TYR A 204 4.94 -11.22 -6.20
CA TYR A 204 6.31 -11.09 -5.69
C TYR A 204 6.42 -10.11 -4.51
N PRO A 205 5.78 -8.92 -4.49
CA PRO A 205 5.81 -8.04 -3.33
C PRO A 205 5.13 -8.66 -2.09
N ILE A 206 4.07 -9.43 -2.28
CA ILE A 206 3.39 -10.16 -1.20
C ILE A 206 4.34 -11.18 -0.58
N LEU A 207 5.13 -11.89 -1.40
CA LEU A 207 6.11 -12.85 -0.91
C LEU A 207 7.20 -12.16 -0.08
N GLU A 208 7.72 -11.03 -0.53
CA GLU A 208 8.72 -10.24 0.20
C GLU A 208 8.16 -9.71 1.53
N TYR A 209 6.94 -9.19 1.52
CA TYR A 209 6.24 -8.79 2.73
C TYR A 209 6.09 -9.95 3.73
N ARG A 210 5.64 -11.14 3.27
CA ARG A 210 5.46 -12.30 4.14
C ARG A 210 6.77 -12.77 4.75
N LYS A 211 7.86 -12.81 3.98
CA LYS A 211 9.19 -13.19 4.47
C LYS A 211 9.64 -12.26 5.59
N ARG A 212 9.59 -10.94 5.34
CA ARG A 212 10.04 -9.96 6.33
C ARG A 212 9.15 -9.93 7.57
N ARG A 213 7.82 -9.96 7.38
CA ARG A 213 6.87 -10.05 8.50
C ARG A 213 7.14 -11.26 9.38
N GLN A 214 7.41 -12.42 8.79
CA GLN A 214 7.74 -13.63 9.54
C GLN A 214 9.04 -13.47 10.34
N ALA A 215 10.08 -12.90 9.73
CA ALA A 215 11.35 -12.62 10.42
C ALA A 215 11.17 -11.67 11.61
N LEU A 216 10.40 -10.59 11.45
CA LEU A 216 10.10 -9.66 12.55
C LEU A 216 9.31 -10.31 13.68
N ILE A 217 8.35 -11.19 13.38
CA ILE A 217 7.62 -11.96 14.40
C ILE A 217 8.55 -12.91 15.17
N GLU A 218 9.50 -13.54 14.49
CA GLU A 218 10.47 -14.44 15.10
C GLU A 218 11.45 -13.67 15.99
N GLN A 219 11.92 -12.50 15.56
CA GLN A 219 12.75 -11.61 16.37
C GLN A 219 12.04 -11.14 17.64
N ALA A 220 10.76 -10.78 17.55
CA ALA A 220 9.99 -10.31 18.69
C ALA A 220 9.68 -11.42 19.75
N ARG A 221 9.88 -12.69 19.42
CA ARG A 221 9.68 -13.84 20.34
C ARG A 221 10.94 -14.23 21.11
N GLN A 222 12.11 -13.72 20.72
CA GLN A 222 13.38 -13.93 21.39
C GLN A 222 13.56 -12.95 22.55
#